data_0242f59e2abd4beadceb7c4b3e955b4c
#
_entry.id   0242f59e2abd4beadceb7c4b3e955b4c
#
_cell.length_a   1.000
_cell.length_b   1.000
_cell.length_c   1.000
_cell.angle_alpha   90.00
_cell.angle_beta   90.00
_cell.angle_gamma   90.00
#
_symmetry.space_group_name_H-M   'P 1'
#
loop_
_entity.id
_entity.type
_entity.pdbx_description
1 polymer ?
#
loop_
_entity_poly.entity_id
_entity_poly.type
_entity_poly.pdbx_seq_one_letter_code
_entity_poly.pdbx_strand_id
1 'polypeptide(L)'
;MRMVDIITKKQNGEELTTEEIQFFIKGYTDGSIPDYQASALAMAIYFQDMTDRERADLTMAMVNSGETIDLSAIEGIKVDKHSTGGVGDTTTLVLAPLVAALDVPVAKMSGRGLGHTGGTIDKLEAIKGFHVELSKDEFIELVNRDKVAVIGQSGNLTPADKKLYALRDVTGTVNSIPLIASSIMSKKIAAGADAIVLDVKTGAGAFMKTDEDAVNLAKAMVRIGNNVGRQTMAVISDMSQPLGFAIGNALEVKEAIDTLKGEGPEDLTELVLTLGSQMVVLAKKAETLDEAREKLIDVMKNGKALQKFKDFLQNQGGDSSVADNPEKLPQAAYKIDIPAKEAGVVSEIVADQIGVAAMLLGAGRATKEDKIDLAVGIMLRKKVGDAVEKGEPLVTLYANRENVDDVIAKVYDNIQISEKAEAPKLVHTVITE
;
A
#
# COMPACT_ATOMS: atom_id res chain seq x y z
N MET A 1 4.61 33.49 -19.67
CA MET A 1 5.27 32.82 -18.54
C MET A 1 6.40 31.97 -19.12
N ARG A 2 7.60 32.00 -18.57
CA ARG A 2 8.72 31.18 -19.02
C ARG A 2 9.12 30.19 -17.91
N MET A 3 9.40 28.96 -18.28
CA MET A 3 9.74 27.91 -17.29
C MET A 3 11.01 28.25 -16.49
N VAL A 4 12.00 28.87 -17.13
CA VAL A 4 13.24 29.28 -16.43
C VAL A 4 13.00 30.27 -15.29
N ASP A 5 12.01 31.17 -15.43
CA ASP A 5 11.67 32.14 -14.38
C ASP A 5 11.07 31.45 -13.16
N ILE A 6 10.22 30.43 -13.40
CA ILE A 6 9.60 29.58 -12.36
C ILE A 6 10.67 28.76 -11.62
N ILE A 7 11.61 28.17 -12.36
CA ILE A 7 12.74 27.42 -11.79
C ILE A 7 13.59 28.33 -10.90
N THR A 8 13.97 29.50 -11.41
CA THR A 8 14.80 30.46 -10.66
C THR A 8 14.09 30.94 -9.40
N LYS A 9 12.80 31.25 -9.49
CA LYS A 9 11.98 31.64 -8.35
C LYS A 9 11.99 30.56 -7.24
N LYS A 10 11.72 29.31 -7.59
CA LYS A 10 11.76 28.20 -6.63
C LYS A 10 13.18 27.93 -6.11
N GLN A 11 14.19 28.02 -6.95
CA GLN A 11 15.60 27.88 -6.56
C GLN A 11 16.00 28.89 -5.48
N ASN A 12 15.44 30.11 -5.52
CA ASN A 12 15.67 31.18 -4.53
C ASN A 12 14.82 31.02 -3.24
N GLY A 13 14.02 29.95 -3.14
CA GLY A 13 13.17 29.71 -1.96
C GLY A 13 11.85 30.48 -1.98
N GLU A 14 11.46 31.08 -3.09
CA GLU A 14 10.21 31.82 -3.20
C GLU A 14 9.03 30.87 -3.50
N GLU A 15 7.82 31.26 -3.03
CA GLU A 15 6.59 30.50 -3.33
C GLU A 15 6.19 30.66 -4.80
N LEU A 16 5.82 29.54 -5.44
CA LEU A 16 5.19 29.56 -6.76
C LEU A 16 3.71 29.92 -6.60
N THR A 17 3.17 30.66 -7.57
CA THR A 17 1.74 30.92 -7.63
C THR A 17 0.99 29.72 -8.18
N THR A 18 -0.32 29.69 -7.97
CA THR A 18 -1.21 28.65 -8.52
C THR A 18 -1.09 28.57 -10.04
N GLU A 19 -1.04 29.74 -10.72
CA GLU A 19 -0.89 29.82 -12.17
C GLU A 19 0.45 29.30 -12.67
N GLU A 20 1.55 29.54 -11.93
CA GLU A 20 2.88 29.01 -12.26
C GLU A 20 2.91 27.48 -12.16
N ILE A 21 2.29 26.92 -11.11
CA ILE A 21 2.17 25.47 -10.93
C ILE A 21 1.31 24.84 -12.04
N GLN A 22 0.17 25.47 -12.36
CA GLN A 22 -0.70 24.99 -13.44
C GLN A 22 -0.02 25.08 -14.80
N PHE A 23 0.74 26.16 -15.07
CA PHE A 23 1.54 26.31 -16.29
C PHE A 23 2.56 25.18 -16.42
N PHE A 24 3.29 24.88 -15.35
CA PHE A 24 4.26 23.78 -15.32
C PHE A 24 3.61 22.44 -15.64
N ILE A 25 2.56 22.07 -14.89
CA ILE A 25 1.92 20.76 -15.03
C ILE A 25 1.28 20.60 -16.41
N LYS A 26 0.59 21.61 -16.91
CA LYS A 26 0.00 21.59 -18.25
C LYS A 26 1.07 21.43 -19.33
N GLY A 27 2.10 22.29 -19.30
CA GLY A 27 3.15 22.27 -20.31
C GLY A 27 4.03 21.02 -20.25
N TYR A 28 4.23 20.45 -19.06
CA TYR A 28 4.95 19.19 -18.95
C TYR A 28 4.10 18.01 -19.45
N THR A 29 2.80 18.02 -19.20
CA THR A 29 1.89 16.96 -19.66
C THR A 29 1.75 16.96 -21.19
N ASP A 30 1.58 18.12 -21.81
CA ASP A 30 1.43 18.24 -23.27
C ASP A 30 2.76 18.20 -24.04
N GLY A 31 3.90 18.22 -23.35
CA GLY A 31 5.25 18.13 -23.94
C GLY A 31 5.85 19.47 -24.36
N SER A 32 5.21 20.60 -24.12
CA SER A 32 5.77 21.94 -24.40
C SER A 32 6.89 22.33 -23.41
N ILE A 33 6.93 21.72 -22.23
CA ILE A 33 8.03 21.84 -21.27
C ILE A 33 8.85 20.55 -21.32
N PRO A 34 10.16 20.63 -21.67
CA PRO A 34 11.02 19.46 -21.80
C PRO A 34 11.46 18.90 -20.43
N ASP A 35 11.89 17.63 -20.44
CA ASP A 35 12.31 16.89 -19.24
C ASP A 35 13.40 17.60 -18.43
N TYR A 36 14.38 18.26 -19.09
CA TYR A 36 15.45 18.95 -18.37
C TYR A 36 14.95 20.14 -17.56
N GLN A 37 13.91 20.85 -18.01
CA GLN A 37 13.29 21.94 -17.22
C GLN A 37 12.43 21.40 -16.09
N ALA A 38 11.69 20.33 -16.34
CA ALA A 38 10.93 19.64 -15.30
C ALA A 38 11.84 19.06 -14.21
N SER A 39 12.96 18.44 -14.61
CA SER A 39 13.98 17.93 -13.67
C SER A 39 14.61 19.06 -12.83
N ALA A 40 14.93 20.20 -13.46
CA ALA A 40 15.48 21.35 -12.74
C ALA A 40 14.50 21.89 -11.69
N LEU A 41 13.20 22.00 -12.02
CA LEU A 41 12.17 22.40 -11.06
C LEU A 41 12.00 21.37 -9.94
N ALA A 42 11.96 20.07 -10.27
CA ALA A 42 11.85 19.00 -9.29
C ALA A 42 13.02 19.03 -8.29
N MET A 43 14.25 19.32 -8.75
CA MET A 43 15.43 19.46 -7.90
C MET A 43 15.36 20.75 -7.07
N ALA A 44 14.85 21.86 -7.61
CA ALA A 44 14.62 23.07 -6.82
C ALA A 44 13.60 22.82 -5.71
N ILE A 45 12.51 22.14 -6.00
CA ILE A 45 11.52 21.73 -5.00
C ILE A 45 12.13 20.78 -3.94
N TYR A 46 12.99 19.87 -4.37
CA TYR A 46 13.68 18.94 -3.44
C TYR A 46 14.46 19.67 -2.35
N PHE A 47 15.16 20.75 -2.69
CA PHE A 47 15.98 21.52 -1.76
C PHE A 47 15.24 22.64 -1.02
N GLN A 48 14.23 23.23 -1.63
CA GLN A 48 13.52 24.39 -1.08
C GLN A 48 12.18 24.08 -0.45
N ASP A 49 11.69 22.83 -0.66
CA ASP A 49 10.36 22.40 -0.25
C ASP A 49 9.22 23.21 -0.91
N MET A 50 8.01 22.96 -0.48
CA MET A 50 6.77 23.65 -0.90
C MET A 50 5.92 23.95 0.32
N THR A 51 5.21 25.08 0.29
CA THR A 51 4.18 25.39 1.28
C THR A 51 2.98 24.47 1.12
N ASP A 52 2.12 24.40 2.13
CA ASP A 52 0.91 23.57 2.08
C ASP A 52 -0.02 23.98 0.93
N ARG A 53 -0.09 25.30 0.62
CA ARG A 53 -0.81 25.78 -0.57
C ARG A 53 -0.19 25.28 -1.87
N GLU A 54 1.12 25.39 -2.05
CA GLU A 54 1.82 24.92 -3.24
C GLU A 54 1.62 23.41 -3.44
N ARG A 55 1.69 22.63 -2.36
CA ARG A 55 1.46 21.16 -2.40
C ARG A 55 0.03 20.83 -2.84
N ALA A 56 -0.97 21.56 -2.31
CA ALA A 56 -2.35 21.39 -2.70
C ALA A 56 -2.58 21.78 -4.18
N ASP A 57 -2.02 22.91 -4.62
CA ASP A 57 -2.10 23.38 -6.00
C ASP A 57 -1.44 22.39 -6.97
N LEU A 58 -0.26 21.87 -6.65
CA LEU A 58 0.44 20.86 -7.43
C LEU A 58 -0.39 19.58 -7.55
N THR A 59 -0.95 19.13 -6.43
CA THR A 59 -1.80 17.96 -6.37
C THR A 59 -3.03 18.13 -7.27
N MET A 60 -3.74 19.26 -7.14
CA MET A 60 -4.92 19.51 -7.95
C MET A 60 -4.60 19.75 -9.44
N ALA A 61 -3.47 20.35 -9.77
CA ALA A 61 -3.02 20.44 -11.15
C ALA A 61 -2.78 19.06 -11.77
N MET A 62 -2.20 18.11 -11.01
CA MET A 62 -2.04 16.71 -11.43
C MET A 62 -3.39 16.00 -11.57
N VAL A 63 -4.33 16.18 -10.62
CA VAL A 63 -5.71 15.65 -10.71
C VAL A 63 -6.37 16.11 -12.00
N ASN A 64 -6.30 17.41 -12.28
CA ASN A 64 -6.95 18.04 -13.44
C ASN A 64 -6.21 17.79 -14.77
N SER A 65 -5.07 17.13 -14.75
CA SER A 65 -4.32 16.78 -15.98
C SER A 65 -4.95 15.63 -16.76
N GLY A 66 -5.86 14.88 -16.17
CA GLY A 66 -6.49 13.71 -16.76
C GLY A 66 -7.94 13.54 -16.33
N GLU A 67 -8.42 12.30 -16.45
CA GLU A 67 -9.77 11.94 -16.04
C GLU A 67 -9.87 11.80 -14.52
N THR A 68 -11.05 12.09 -13.98
CA THR A 68 -11.43 11.82 -12.60
C THR A 68 -12.63 10.87 -12.57
N ILE A 69 -12.70 10.04 -11.54
CA ILE A 69 -13.82 9.14 -11.35
C ILE A 69 -14.87 9.86 -10.49
N ASP A 70 -16.04 10.06 -11.06
CA ASP A 70 -17.19 10.53 -10.31
C ASP A 70 -17.89 9.35 -9.62
N LEU A 71 -17.81 9.32 -8.30
CA LEU A 71 -18.43 8.30 -7.44
C LEU A 71 -19.73 8.82 -6.77
N SER A 72 -20.28 9.94 -7.21
CA SER A 72 -21.49 10.53 -6.62
C SER A 72 -22.73 9.62 -6.67
N ALA A 73 -22.77 8.69 -7.63
CA ALA A 73 -23.81 7.66 -7.74
C ALA A 73 -23.68 6.53 -6.70
N ILE A 74 -22.60 6.48 -5.92
CA ILE A 74 -22.44 5.55 -4.81
C ILE A 74 -22.97 6.19 -3.54
N GLU A 75 -23.89 5.52 -2.88
CA GLU A 75 -24.48 5.98 -1.62
C GLU A 75 -23.49 5.91 -0.46
N GLY A 76 -23.49 6.92 0.41
CA GLY A 76 -22.64 7.01 1.59
C GLY A 76 -21.28 7.65 1.32
N ILE A 77 -20.47 7.73 2.37
CA ILE A 77 -19.13 8.32 2.33
C ILE A 77 -18.15 7.24 1.88
N LYS A 78 -17.54 7.44 0.69
CA LYS A 78 -16.52 6.55 0.14
C LYS A 78 -15.18 6.79 0.83
N VAL A 79 -14.73 5.85 1.61
CA VAL A 79 -13.44 5.92 2.32
C VAL A 79 -12.43 5.03 1.62
N ASP A 80 -11.36 5.60 1.10
CA ASP A 80 -10.23 4.84 0.56
C ASP A 80 -9.11 4.71 1.59
N LYS A 81 -8.39 3.61 1.53
CA LYS A 81 -7.17 3.38 2.30
C LYS A 81 -5.98 3.31 1.34
N HIS A 82 -4.92 4.03 1.65
CA HIS A 82 -3.66 3.94 0.91
C HIS A 82 -2.52 3.55 1.85
N SER A 83 -1.69 2.62 1.42
CA SER A 83 -0.41 2.31 2.05
C SER A 83 0.74 2.88 1.22
N THR A 84 1.77 3.39 1.89
CA THR A 84 3.00 3.80 1.22
C THR A 84 3.83 2.61 0.72
N GLY A 85 3.37 1.39 0.99
CA GLY A 85 3.98 0.15 0.55
C GLY A 85 4.93 -0.47 1.56
N GLY A 86 5.11 -1.77 1.44
CA GLY A 86 5.97 -2.55 2.32
C GLY A 86 5.99 -4.02 1.91
N VAL A 87 6.51 -4.86 2.79
CA VAL A 87 6.65 -6.30 2.60
C VAL A 87 5.62 -7.03 3.45
N GLY A 88 4.86 -7.93 2.85
CA GLY A 88 3.75 -8.62 3.51
C GLY A 88 2.56 -7.70 3.80
N ASP A 89 2.45 -6.55 3.12
CA ASP A 89 1.34 -5.62 3.32
C ASP A 89 0.05 -6.18 2.70
N THR A 90 -0.61 -7.01 3.48
CA THR A 90 -1.87 -7.69 3.13
C THR A 90 -3.11 -6.88 3.58
N THR A 91 -2.91 -5.72 4.20
CA THR A 91 -3.96 -4.93 4.85
C THR A 91 -5.17 -4.66 3.97
N THR A 92 -4.99 -4.35 2.68
CA THR A 92 -6.12 -4.04 1.78
C THR A 92 -7.04 -5.23 1.56
N LEU A 93 -6.50 -6.46 1.44
CA LEU A 93 -7.30 -7.67 1.22
C LEU A 93 -8.20 -7.99 2.41
N VAL A 94 -7.75 -7.68 3.62
CA VAL A 94 -8.53 -7.86 4.85
C VAL A 94 -9.47 -6.67 5.06
N LEU A 95 -8.94 -5.47 4.95
CA LEU A 95 -9.63 -4.25 5.35
C LEU A 95 -10.83 -3.92 4.45
N ALA A 96 -10.69 -4.10 3.13
CA ALA A 96 -11.75 -3.75 2.19
C ALA A 96 -13.06 -4.53 2.46
N PRO A 97 -13.07 -5.88 2.52
CA PRO A 97 -14.27 -6.62 2.87
C PRO A 97 -14.70 -6.42 4.32
N LEU A 98 -13.77 -6.22 5.25
CA LEU A 98 -14.06 -6.03 6.67
C LEU A 98 -14.91 -4.78 6.91
N VAL A 99 -14.50 -3.62 6.39
CA VAL A 99 -15.26 -2.38 6.55
C VAL A 99 -16.53 -2.36 5.68
N ALA A 100 -16.51 -3.03 4.52
CA ALA A 100 -17.70 -3.22 3.68
C ALA A 100 -18.78 -4.05 4.40
N ALA A 101 -18.40 -4.96 5.29
CA ALA A 101 -19.34 -5.71 6.13
C ALA A 101 -20.09 -4.82 7.15
N LEU A 102 -19.64 -3.58 7.37
CA LEU A 102 -20.29 -2.52 8.15
C LEU A 102 -20.93 -1.45 7.25
N ASP A 103 -21.20 -1.77 5.98
CA ASP A 103 -21.78 -0.85 4.99
C ASP A 103 -20.94 0.41 4.72
N VAL A 104 -19.63 0.34 4.88
CA VAL A 104 -18.69 1.37 4.41
C VAL A 104 -18.39 1.11 2.94
N PRO A 105 -18.74 2.02 2.02
CA PRO A 105 -18.45 1.80 0.60
C PRO A 105 -16.96 1.98 0.31
N VAL A 106 -16.35 0.94 -0.27
CA VAL A 106 -14.94 0.87 -0.67
C VAL A 106 -14.85 0.77 -2.18
N ALA A 107 -14.70 1.91 -2.83
CA ALA A 107 -14.44 2.02 -4.26
C ALA A 107 -12.93 2.10 -4.47
N LYS A 108 -12.27 0.95 -4.57
CA LYS A 108 -10.81 0.84 -4.51
C LYS A 108 -10.18 0.85 -5.89
N MET A 109 -9.29 1.81 -6.14
CA MET A 109 -8.35 1.73 -7.25
C MET A 109 -6.98 1.26 -6.75
N SER A 110 -6.41 0.24 -7.38
CA SER A 110 -5.13 -0.34 -7.01
C SER A 110 -4.20 -0.49 -8.21
N GLY A 111 -2.89 -0.58 -7.91
CA GLY A 111 -1.84 -0.89 -8.88
C GLY A 111 -1.24 -2.27 -8.67
N ARG A 112 -0.33 -2.62 -9.59
CA ARG A 112 0.54 -3.80 -9.48
C ARG A 112 1.75 -3.47 -8.62
N GLY A 113 2.36 -4.48 -8.03
CA GLY A 113 3.63 -4.35 -7.31
C GLY A 113 4.81 -4.05 -8.23
N LEU A 114 5.82 -3.43 -7.68
CA LEU A 114 7.12 -3.19 -8.32
C LEU A 114 8.24 -3.68 -7.39
N GLY A 115 9.25 -4.31 -7.99
CA GLY A 115 10.39 -4.83 -7.23
C GLY A 115 9.96 -5.89 -6.22
N HIS A 116 10.41 -5.71 -5.01
CA HIS A 116 10.19 -6.62 -3.88
C HIS A 116 8.87 -6.39 -3.13
N THR A 117 8.10 -5.36 -3.50
CA THR A 117 6.80 -5.07 -2.87
C THR A 117 5.67 -5.74 -3.66
N GLY A 118 4.80 -6.48 -2.98
CA GLY A 118 3.63 -7.11 -3.58
C GLY A 118 2.50 -6.11 -3.85
N GLY A 119 1.90 -6.14 -5.05
CA GLY A 119 0.74 -5.32 -5.40
C GLY A 119 -0.58 -5.99 -5.03
N THR A 120 -1.58 -5.21 -4.65
CA THR A 120 -2.92 -5.74 -4.33
C THR A 120 -3.52 -6.51 -5.53
N ILE A 121 -3.34 -6.00 -6.75
CA ILE A 121 -3.84 -6.67 -7.96
C ILE A 121 -3.13 -8.01 -8.17
N ASP A 122 -1.80 -8.08 -8.02
CA ASP A 122 -1.05 -9.32 -8.19
C ASP A 122 -1.50 -10.40 -7.19
N LYS A 123 -1.85 -10.02 -5.97
CA LYS A 123 -2.40 -10.94 -4.96
C LYS A 123 -3.79 -11.43 -5.35
N LEU A 124 -4.67 -10.55 -5.79
CA LEU A 124 -6.02 -10.92 -6.24
C LEU A 124 -6.00 -11.81 -7.49
N GLU A 125 -5.01 -11.65 -8.38
CA GLU A 125 -4.81 -12.52 -9.54
C GLU A 125 -4.42 -13.97 -9.18
N ALA A 126 -3.98 -14.23 -7.95
CA ALA A 126 -3.80 -15.60 -7.44
C ALA A 126 -5.15 -16.33 -7.29
N ILE A 127 -6.26 -15.62 -7.30
CA ILE A 127 -7.61 -16.18 -7.23
C ILE A 127 -8.11 -16.39 -8.65
N LYS A 128 -8.32 -17.65 -9.02
CA LYS A 128 -8.72 -18.01 -10.39
C LYS A 128 -9.98 -17.28 -10.84
N GLY A 129 -9.89 -16.62 -11.98
CA GLY A 129 -11.01 -15.91 -12.61
C GLY A 129 -11.22 -14.47 -12.12
N PHE A 130 -10.54 -14.05 -11.05
CA PHE A 130 -10.67 -12.68 -10.55
C PHE A 130 -10.15 -11.68 -11.59
N HIS A 131 -10.91 -10.60 -11.84
CA HIS A 131 -10.53 -9.56 -12.78
C HIS A 131 -10.78 -8.16 -12.22
N VAL A 132 -9.92 -7.24 -12.60
CA VAL A 132 -9.93 -5.83 -12.16
C VAL A 132 -10.26 -4.85 -13.29
N GLU A 133 -10.52 -5.38 -14.48
CA GLU A 133 -10.91 -4.61 -15.65
C GLU A 133 -12.43 -4.50 -15.69
N LEU A 134 -12.95 -3.46 -15.04
CA LEU A 134 -14.37 -3.14 -14.96
C LEU A 134 -14.64 -1.83 -15.69
N SER A 135 -15.79 -1.71 -16.33
CA SER A 135 -16.31 -0.42 -16.76
C SER A 135 -16.66 0.45 -15.54
N LYS A 136 -16.76 1.76 -15.74
CA LYS A 136 -17.15 2.69 -14.67
C LYS A 136 -18.52 2.32 -14.08
N ASP A 137 -19.46 1.96 -14.94
CA ASP A 137 -20.85 1.64 -14.53
C ASP A 137 -20.88 0.34 -13.72
N GLU A 138 -20.18 -0.71 -14.17
CA GLU A 138 -20.02 -1.96 -13.41
C GLU A 138 -19.37 -1.73 -12.05
N PHE A 139 -18.32 -0.91 -12.00
CA PHE A 139 -17.64 -0.58 -10.75
C PHE A 139 -18.58 0.10 -9.75
N ILE A 140 -19.34 1.10 -10.19
CA ILE A 140 -20.34 1.81 -9.35
C ILE A 140 -21.44 0.84 -8.90
N GLU A 141 -21.95 -0.01 -9.80
CA GLU A 141 -22.99 -0.99 -9.47
C GLU A 141 -22.51 -1.97 -8.40
N LEU A 142 -21.29 -2.51 -8.54
CA LEU A 142 -20.70 -3.43 -7.57
C LEU A 142 -20.55 -2.79 -6.19
N VAL A 143 -20.04 -1.55 -6.12
CA VAL A 143 -19.88 -0.87 -4.82
C VAL A 143 -21.24 -0.54 -4.19
N ASN A 144 -22.24 -0.16 -4.97
CA ASN A 144 -23.59 0.06 -4.42
C ASN A 144 -24.20 -1.22 -3.87
N ARG A 145 -24.06 -2.33 -4.58
CA ARG A 145 -24.61 -3.64 -4.18
C ARG A 145 -23.85 -4.27 -3.03
N ASP A 146 -22.52 -4.35 -3.15
CA ASP A 146 -21.69 -5.17 -2.28
C ASP A 146 -20.80 -4.36 -1.33
N LYS A 147 -20.80 -3.05 -1.47
CA LYS A 147 -19.98 -2.08 -0.70
C LYS A 147 -18.48 -2.20 -0.97
N VAL A 148 -18.03 -3.05 -1.88
CA VAL A 148 -16.62 -3.21 -2.23
C VAL A 148 -16.44 -3.61 -3.68
N ALA A 149 -15.53 -2.92 -4.36
CA ALA A 149 -14.96 -3.35 -5.64
C ALA A 149 -13.54 -2.80 -5.80
N VAL A 150 -12.71 -3.52 -6.55
CA VAL A 150 -11.34 -3.12 -6.86
C VAL A 150 -11.16 -3.03 -8.37
N ILE A 151 -10.68 -1.88 -8.85
CA ILE A 151 -10.31 -1.70 -10.26
C ILE A 151 -8.82 -1.44 -10.42
N GLY A 152 -8.30 -1.79 -11.59
CA GLY A 152 -6.97 -1.41 -12.03
C GLY A 152 -6.87 0.08 -12.32
N GLN A 153 -5.68 0.65 -12.19
CA GLN A 153 -5.42 2.06 -12.50
C GLN A 153 -5.48 2.29 -14.00
N SER A 154 -6.35 3.21 -14.46
CA SER A 154 -6.41 3.58 -15.88
C SER A 154 -5.21 4.43 -16.30
N GLY A 155 -4.81 4.35 -17.57
CA GLY A 155 -3.70 5.14 -18.12
C GLY A 155 -3.96 6.65 -18.16
N ASN A 156 -5.25 7.06 -18.10
CA ASN A 156 -5.68 8.45 -18.19
C ASN A 156 -5.87 9.13 -16.83
N LEU A 157 -5.71 8.39 -15.75
CA LEU A 157 -5.76 8.95 -14.41
C LEU A 157 -4.44 9.65 -14.10
N THR A 158 -4.47 10.93 -13.78
CA THR A 158 -3.29 11.73 -13.43
C THR A 158 -2.08 11.54 -14.36
N PRO A 159 -2.19 11.74 -15.68
CA PRO A 159 -1.09 11.52 -16.63
C PRO A 159 0.14 12.39 -16.33
N ALA A 160 -0.04 13.58 -15.78
CA ALA A 160 1.05 14.42 -15.33
C ALA A 160 1.89 13.73 -14.24
N ASP A 161 1.25 13.11 -13.26
CA ASP A 161 1.95 12.36 -12.21
C ASP A 161 2.72 11.17 -12.79
N LYS A 162 2.11 10.40 -13.68
CA LYS A 162 2.78 9.27 -14.33
C LYS A 162 4.07 9.68 -15.02
N LYS A 163 4.04 10.81 -15.77
CA LYS A 163 5.18 11.33 -16.48
C LYS A 163 6.24 11.89 -15.53
N LEU A 164 5.81 12.67 -14.52
CA LEU A 164 6.72 13.26 -13.55
C LEU A 164 7.36 12.21 -12.64
N TYR A 165 6.63 11.18 -12.24
CA TYR A 165 7.17 10.07 -11.45
C TYR A 165 8.26 9.32 -12.23
N ALA A 166 8.04 9.02 -13.52
CA ALA A 166 9.03 8.37 -14.37
C ALA A 166 10.32 9.20 -14.52
N LEU A 167 10.18 10.53 -14.58
CA LEU A 167 11.34 11.44 -14.61
C LEU A 167 12.08 11.43 -13.26
N ARG A 168 11.35 11.49 -12.16
CA ARG A 168 11.92 11.51 -10.80
C ARG A 168 12.72 10.24 -10.48
N ASP A 169 12.28 9.11 -11.01
CA ASP A 169 12.90 7.80 -10.80
C ASP A 169 14.36 7.76 -11.32
N VAL A 170 14.69 8.59 -12.31
CA VAL A 170 16.01 8.64 -12.96
C VAL A 170 16.77 9.95 -12.72
N THR A 171 16.25 10.87 -11.89
CA THR A 171 16.86 12.21 -11.67
C THR A 171 17.23 12.49 -10.20
N GLY A 172 17.14 11.48 -9.32
CA GLY A 172 17.50 11.63 -7.90
C GLY A 172 16.53 12.50 -7.10
N THR A 173 15.29 12.65 -7.54
CA THR A 173 14.27 13.48 -6.88
C THR A 173 13.10 12.67 -6.29
N VAL A 174 13.22 11.35 -6.22
CA VAL A 174 12.17 10.47 -5.69
C VAL A 174 11.85 10.79 -4.22
N ASN A 175 12.86 11.06 -3.40
CA ASN A 175 12.71 11.25 -1.95
C ASN A 175 12.19 12.65 -1.55
N SER A 176 11.76 13.48 -2.50
CA SER A 176 11.16 14.78 -2.20
C SER A 176 9.77 14.61 -1.58
N ILE A 177 9.61 14.96 -0.31
CA ILE A 177 8.35 14.84 0.44
C ILE A 177 7.17 15.53 -0.29
N PRO A 178 7.26 16.81 -0.73
CA PRO A 178 6.16 17.44 -1.44
C PRO A 178 5.78 16.71 -2.73
N LEU A 179 6.75 16.19 -3.47
CA LEU A 179 6.49 15.47 -4.71
C LEU A 179 5.91 14.07 -4.47
N ILE A 180 6.33 13.38 -3.40
CA ILE A 180 5.73 12.10 -2.99
C ILE A 180 4.28 12.32 -2.56
N ALA A 181 4.05 13.29 -1.67
CA ALA A 181 2.73 13.59 -1.14
C ALA A 181 1.74 13.95 -2.25
N SER A 182 2.14 14.82 -3.18
CA SER A 182 1.31 15.22 -4.31
C SER A 182 1.05 14.06 -5.28
N SER A 183 2.04 13.21 -5.54
CA SER A 183 1.89 12.01 -6.37
C SER A 183 0.86 11.03 -5.80
N ILE A 184 0.94 10.73 -4.51
CA ILE A 184 0.01 9.82 -3.84
C ILE A 184 -1.40 10.43 -3.82
N MET A 185 -1.52 11.65 -3.31
CA MET A 185 -2.81 12.29 -3.09
C MET A 185 -3.53 12.61 -4.39
N SER A 186 -2.85 12.98 -5.46
CA SER A 186 -3.48 13.21 -6.76
C SER A 186 -4.23 11.99 -7.26
N LYS A 187 -3.66 10.80 -7.14
CA LYS A 187 -4.31 9.54 -7.53
C LYS A 187 -5.53 9.24 -6.67
N LYS A 188 -5.46 9.48 -5.36
CA LYS A 188 -6.58 9.23 -4.44
C LYS A 188 -7.73 10.18 -4.64
N ILE A 189 -7.44 11.44 -4.89
CA ILE A 189 -8.44 12.46 -5.17
C ILE A 189 -9.08 12.21 -6.54
N ALA A 190 -8.27 11.92 -7.58
CA ALA A 190 -8.77 11.61 -8.92
C ALA A 190 -9.63 10.33 -8.95
N ALA A 191 -9.36 9.36 -8.08
CA ALA A 191 -10.17 8.16 -7.91
C ALA A 191 -11.54 8.41 -7.23
N GLY A 192 -11.81 9.63 -6.73
CA GLY A 192 -13.12 10.06 -6.27
C GLY A 192 -13.44 9.82 -4.79
N ALA A 193 -12.46 9.40 -3.96
CA ALA A 193 -12.70 9.18 -2.53
C ALA A 193 -13.15 10.45 -1.81
N ASP A 194 -14.14 10.34 -0.91
CA ASP A 194 -14.61 11.43 -0.04
C ASP A 194 -13.71 11.60 1.19
N ALA A 195 -13.19 10.49 1.70
CA ALA A 195 -12.28 10.45 2.84
C ALA A 195 -11.13 9.46 2.57
N ILE A 196 -9.98 9.70 3.19
CA ILE A 196 -8.76 8.93 2.93
C ILE A 196 -8.08 8.59 4.25
N VAL A 197 -7.82 7.30 4.46
CA VAL A 197 -6.97 6.79 5.54
C VAL A 197 -5.63 6.38 4.95
N LEU A 198 -4.56 7.02 5.40
CA LEU A 198 -3.21 6.75 4.96
C LEU A 198 -2.51 5.83 5.96
N ASP A 199 -1.93 4.76 5.48
CA ASP A 199 -1.04 3.87 6.22
C ASP A 199 0.40 4.19 5.79
N VAL A 200 1.06 5.04 6.56
CA VAL A 200 2.41 5.52 6.27
C VAL A 200 3.41 4.64 6.98
N LYS A 201 4.11 3.83 6.20
CA LYS A 201 5.11 2.89 6.70
C LYS A 201 6.41 3.59 7.05
N THR A 202 7.06 3.15 8.14
CA THR A 202 8.39 3.55 8.56
C THR A 202 9.27 2.32 8.85
N GLY A 203 10.57 2.42 8.61
CA GLY A 203 11.54 1.35 8.87
C GLY A 203 12.19 0.76 7.63
N ALA A 204 12.92 -0.34 7.78
CA ALA A 204 13.76 -0.93 6.72
C ALA A 204 12.98 -1.30 5.46
N GLY A 205 11.77 -1.84 5.59
CA GLY A 205 10.92 -2.21 4.47
C GLY A 205 10.08 -1.08 3.88
N ALA A 206 10.13 0.11 4.47
CA ALA A 206 9.35 1.26 4.06
C ALA A 206 10.13 2.19 3.12
N PHE A 207 9.39 3.06 2.44
CA PHE A 207 9.97 4.16 1.68
C PHE A 207 10.59 5.21 2.62
N MET A 208 9.89 5.55 3.72
CA MET A 208 10.42 6.40 4.80
C MET A 208 11.22 5.54 5.78
N LYS A 209 12.51 5.84 5.93
CA LYS A 209 13.41 5.06 6.77
C LYS A 209 13.40 5.48 8.24
N THR A 210 12.93 6.70 8.51
CA THR A 210 12.83 7.26 9.86
C THR A 210 11.40 7.66 10.21
N ASP A 211 11.08 7.65 11.49
CA ASP A 211 9.76 8.11 11.98
C ASP A 211 9.54 9.59 11.67
N GLU A 212 10.58 10.41 11.73
CA GLU A 212 10.49 11.84 11.42
C GLU A 212 10.06 12.06 9.97
N ASP A 213 10.68 11.38 9.02
CA ASP A 213 10.33 11.47 7.59
C ASP A 213 8.90 10.96 7.35
N ALA A 214 8.51 9.86 8.01
CA ALA A 214 7.16 9.31 7.91
C ALA A 214 6.12 10.30 8.46
N VAL A 215 6.38 10.94 9.59
CA VAL A 215 5.51 11.98 10.17
C VAL A 215 5.42 13.19 9.24
N ASN A 216 6.53 13.65 8.67
CA ASN A 216 6.55 14.79 7.76
C ASN A 216 5.75 14.49 6.48
N LEU A 217 5.93 13.30 5.90
CA LEU A 217 5.14 12.85 4.75
C LEU A 217 3.64 12.75 5.10
N ALA A 218 3.31 12.14 6.22
CA ALA A 218 1.94 11.99 6.69
C ALA A 218 1.23 13.35 6.85
N LYS A 219 1.89 14.29 7.54
CA LYS A 219 1.38 15.67 7.70
C LYS A 219 1.16 16.35 6.35
N ALA A 220 2.11 16.23 5.42
CA ALA A 220 1.98 16.81 4.09
C ALA A 220 0.75 16.25 3.36
N MET A 221 0.54 14.93 3.38
CA MET A 221 -0.60 14.28 2.72
C MET A 221 -1.93 14.62 3.40
N VAL A 222 -1.99 14.61 4.73
CA VAL A 222 -3.19 14.96 5.50
C VAL A 222 -3.62 16.39 5.19
N ARG A 223 -2.68 17.34 5.20
CA ARG A 223 -2.96 18.76 4.87
C ARG A 223 -3.40 18.95 3.42
N ILE A 224 -2.78 18.25 2.46
CA ILE A 224 -3.26 18.27 1.06
C ILE A 224 -4.73 17.84 1.01
N GLY A 225 -5.07 16.69 1.57
CA GLY A 225 -6.42 16.16 1.52
C GLY A 225 -7.43 17.11 2.17
N ASN A 226 -7.15 17.59 3.38
CA ASN A 226 -8.03 18.50 4.10
C ASN A 226 -8.20 19.85 3.37
N ASN A 227 -7.13 20.41 2.78
CA ASN A 227 -7.18 21.65 2.01
C ASN A 227 -8.05 21.56 0.74
N VAL A 228 -8.20 20.37 0.16
CA VAL A 228 -9.05 20.13 -1.01
C VAL A 228 -10.42 19.52 -0.65
N GLY A 229 -10.79 19.55 0.62
CA GLY A 229 -12.11 19.11 1.09
C GLY A 229 -12.27 17.59 1.20
N ARG A 230 -11.18 16.84 1.29
CA ARG A 230 -11.18 15.38 1.53
C ARG A 230 -10.75 15.12 2.97
N GLN A 231 -11.63 14.59 3.80
CA GLN A 231 -11.26 14.20 5.16
C GLN A 231 -10.13 13.18 5.12
N THR A 232 -8.95 13.58 5.57
CA THR A 232 -7.75 12.74 5.45
C THR A 232 -7.08 12.61 6.81
N MET A 233 -6.62 11.41 7.10
CA MET A 233 -5.83 11.10 8.28
C MET A 233 -4.79 10.04 7.97
N ALA A 234 -3.77 9.95 8.80
CA ALA A 234 -2.70 8.98 8.62
C ALA A 234 -2.39 8.23 9.92
N VAL A 235 -2.08 6.95 9.74
CA VAL A 235 -1.49 6.09 10.77
C VAL A 235 -0.05 5.81 10.37
N ILE A 236 0.90 6.06 11.25
CA ILE A 236 2.31 5.70 11.06
C ILE A 236 2.52 4.31 11.64
N SER A 237 2.91 3.36 10.80
CA SER A 237 3.05 1.96 11.17
C SER A 237 4.45 1.41 10.86
N ASP A 238 4.90 0.46 11.69
CA ASP A 238 6.20 -0.19 11.52
C ASP A 238 6.26 -1.08 10.28
N MET A 239 7.37 -1.00 9.59
CA MET A 239 7.78 -1.88 8.50
C MET A 239 9.29 -2.22 8.61
N SER A 240 9.83 -2.24 9.80
CA SER A 240 11.20 -2.70 10.05
C SER A 240 11.34 -4.19 9.77
N GLN A 241 10.30 -4.96 10.09
CA GLN A 241 10.09 -6.34 9.69
C GLN A 241 8.86 -6.49 8.79
N PRO A 242 8.71 -7.57 8.01
CA PRO A 242 7.50 -7.82 7.23
C PRO A 242 6.24 -7.82 8.12
N LEU A 243 5.13 -7.30 7.60
CA LEU A 243 3.84 -7.37 8.28
C LEU A 243 3.25 -8.77 8.12
N GLY A 244 2.66 -9.31 9.18
CA GLY A 244 2.21 -10.69 9.18
C GLY A 244 3.36 -11.69 9.04
N PHE A 245 3.05 -12.87 8.52
CA PHE A 245 4.01 -13.94 8.30
C PHE A 245 4.24 -14.23 6.82
N ALA A 246 3.26 -13.97 5.97
CA ALA A 246 3.29 -14.35 4.57
C ALA A 246 3.92 -13.26 3.69
N ILE A 247 4.84 -13.63 2.82
CA ILE A 247 5.44 -12.80 1.78
C ILE A 247 5.36 -13.57 0.45
N GLY A 248 4.42 -13.18 -0.40
CA GLY A 248 4.12 -13.85 -1.67
C GLY A 248 2.63 -13.87 -1.96
N ASN A 249 2.24 -13.88 -3.25
CA ASN A 249 0.89 -13.53 -3.66
C ASN A 249 -0.19 -14.47 -3.09
N ALA A 250 -0.15 -15.75 -3.40
CA ALA A 250 -1.13 -16.73 -2.87
C ALA A 250 -1.01 -16.91 -1.36
N LEU A 251 0.21 -16.84 -0.80
CA LEU A 251 0.43 -16.96 0.64
C LEU A 251 -0.25 -15.80 1.40
N GLU A 252 -0.14 -14.59 0.87
CA GLU A 252 -0.78 -13.40 1.47
C GLU A 252 -2.32 -13.44 1.33
N VAL A 253 -2.86 -13.99 0.23
CA VAL A 253 -4.31 -14.21 0.11
C VAL A 253 -4.78 -15.19 1.18
N LYS A 254 -4.05 -16.28 1.40
CA LYS A 254 -4.37 -17.23 2.48
C LYS A 254 -4.34 -16.56 3.85
N GLU A 255 -3.30 -15.78 4.14
CA GLU A 255 -3.20 -15.03 5.39
C GLU A 255 -4.33 -14.02 5.58
N ALA A 256 -4.77 -13.35 4.50
CA ALA A 256 -5.96 -12.49 4.54
C ALA A 256 -7.22 -13.25 4.90
N ILE A 257 -7.41 -14.45 4.33
CA ILE A 257 -8.55 -15.33 4.66
C ILE A 257 -8.50 -15.74 6.13
N ASP A 258 -7.33 -16.17 6.62
CA ASP A 258 -7.15 -16.56 8.02
C ASP A 258 -7.41 -15.37 8.97
N THR A 259 -6.97 -14.17 8.60
CA THR A 259 -7.23 -12.94 9.36
C THR A 259 -8.72 -12.61 9.41
N LEU A 260 -9.44 -12.72 8.29
CA LEU A 260 -10.90 -12.51 8.25
C LEU A 260 -11.70 -13.54 9.04
N LYS A 261 -11.11 -14.71 9.32
CA LYS A 261 -11.66 -15.73 10.23
C LYS A 261 -11.34 -15.45 11.71
N GLY A 262 -10.49 -14.45 11.99
CA GLY A 262 -9.99 -14.17 13.34
C GLY A 262 -8.81 -15.07 13.76
N GLU A 263 -8.16 -15.73 12.83
CA GLU A 263 -7.04 -16.67 13.02
C GLU A 263 -5.72 -16.12 12.43
N GLY A 264 -5.70 -14.85 12.03
CA GLY A 264 -4.54 -14.21 11.42
C GLY A 264 -3.45 -13.77 12.39
N PRO A 265 -2.30 -13.29 11.87
CA PRO A 265 -1.23 -12.73 12.68
C PRO A 265 -1.70 -11.57 13.55
N GLU A 266 -1.13 -11.45 14.75
CA GLU A 266 -1.50 -10.41 15.71
C GLU A 266 -1.23 -9.01 15.16
N ASP A 267 -0.05 -8.77 14.59
CA ASP A 267 0.36 -7.48 14.03
C ASP A 267 -0.52 -7.05 12.85
N LEU A 268 -0.81 -7.95 11.91
CA LEU A 268 -1.71 -7.67 10.80
C LEU A 268 -3.12 -7.38 11.29
N THR A 269 -3.63 -8.18 12.22
CA THR A 269 -4.97 -8.01 12.81
C THR A 269 -5.08 -6.67 13.52
N GLU A 270 -4.09 -6.31 14.34
CA GLU A 270 -4.07 -5.05 15.08
C GLU A 270 -4.03 -3.84 14.13
N LEU A 271 -3.19 -3.89 13.11
CA LEU A 271 -3.09 -2.79 12.13
C LEU A 271 -4.40 -2.63 11.34
N VAL A 272 -5.00 -3.73 10.92
CA VAL A 272 -6.28 -3.72 10.19
C VAL A 272 -7.40 -3.15 11.06
N LEU A 273 -7.48 -3.53 12.34
CA LEU A 273 -8.46 -2.98 13.28
C LEU A 273 -8.23 -1.48 13.53
N THR A 274 -6.98 -1.05 13.62
CA THR A 274 -6.63 0.37 13.78
C THR A 274 -7.05 1.18 12.57
N LEU A 275 -6.65 0.78 11.35
CA LEU A 275 -7.01 1.46 10.11
C LEU A 275 -8.52 1.39 9.85
N GLY A 276 -9.14 0.24 10.08
CA GLY A 276 -10.57 0.00 9.88
C GLY A 276 -11.43 0.86 10.80
N SER A 277 -11.04 1.02 12.07
CA SER A 277 -11.74 1.89 13.02
C SER A 277 -11.78 3.33 12.52
N GLN A 278 -10.68 3.82 11.97
CA GLN A 278 -10.64 5.16 11.37
C GLN A 278 -11.59 5.25 10.16
N MET A 279 -11.58 4.26 9.27
CA MET A 279 -12.46 4.24 8.10
C MET A 279 -13.94 4.23 8.50
N VAL A 280 -14.31 3.43 9.50
CA VAL A 280 -15.69 3.30 9.98
C VAL A 280 -16.19 4.61 10.59
N VAL A 281 -15.36 5.30 11.38
CA VAL A 281 -15.67 6.62 11.96
C VAL A 281 -15.81 7.69 10.87
N LEU A 282 -14.86 7.75 9.91
CA LEU A 282 -14.93 8.69 8.78
C LEU A 282 -16.15 8.44 7.91
N ALA A 283 -16.59 7.20 7.76
CA ALA A 283 -17.82 6.82 7.06
C ALA A 283 -19.10 7.11 7.88
N LYS A 284 -18.97 7.62 9.10
CA LYS A 284 -20.10 7.89 10.04
C LYS A 284 -20.91 6.63 10.37
N LYS A 285 -20.24 5.47 10.45
CA LYS A 285 -20.83 4.18 10.85
C LYS A 285 -20.60 3.83 12.32
N ALA A 286 -19.77 4.62 13.00
CA ALA A 286 -19.57 4.64 14.45
C ALA A 286 -19.24 6.06 14.90
N GLU A 287 -19.50 6.37 16.16
CA GLU A 287 -19.21 7.69 16.75
C GLU A 287 -17.78 7.76 17.29
N THR A 288 -17.27 6.63 17.79
CA THR A 288 -15.92 6.54 18.39
C THR A 288 -15.10 5.41 17.76
N LEU A 289 -13.78 5.51 17.93
CA LEU A 289 -12.85 4.46 17.48
C LEU A 289 -13.07 3.13 18.21
N ASP A 290 -13.38 3.18 19.50
CA ASP A 290 -13.65 1.99 20.30
C ASP A 290 -14.91 1.28 19.81
N GLU A 291 -16.01 2.01 19.59
CA GLU A 291 -17.23 1.47 19.00
C GLU A 291 -16.96 0.86 17.61
N ALA A 292 -16.19 1.56 16.78
CA ALA A 292 -15.83 1.07 15.45
C ALA A 292 -15.03 -0.24 15.54
N ARG A 293 -14.07 -0.29 16.46
CA ARG A 293 -13.23 -1.47 16.68
C ARG A 293 -14.05 -2.67 17.16
N GLU A 294 -14.96 -2.47 18.10
CA GLU A 294 -15.87 -3.54 18.56
C GLU A 294 -16.72 -4.08 17.41
N LYS A 295 -17.31 -3.19 16.59
CA LYS A 295 -18.09 -3.60 15.41
C LYS A 295 -17.25 -4.40 14.40
N LEU A 296 -16.00 -4.00 14.16
CA LEU A 296 -15.09 -4.74 13.27
C LEU A 296 -14.78 -6.14 13.82
N ILE A 297 -14.47 -6.24 15.10
CA ILE A 297 -14.23 -7.53 15.76
C ILE A 297 -15.47 -8.43 15.68
N ASP A 298 -16.65 -7.88 15.88
CA ASP A 298 -17.91 -8.61 15.81
C ASP A 298 -18.18 -9.20 14.43
N VAL A 299 -17.94 -8.44 13.34
CA VAL A 299 -18.16 -8.94 11.97
C VAL A 299 -17.10 -9.95 11.54
N MET A 300 -15.91 -9.92 12.13
CA MET A 300 -14.92 -11.00 11.98
C MET A 300 -15.40 -12.26 12.67
N LYS A 301 -15.77 -12.18 13.96
CA LYS A 301 -16.18 -13.32 14.78
C LYS A 301 -17.44 -14.02 14.30
N ASN A 302 -18.42 -13.25 13.77
CA ASN A 302 -19.69 -13.81 13.31
C ASN A 302 -19.66 -14.25 11.83
N GLY A 303 -18.51 -14.14 11.15
CA GLY A 303 -18.29 -14.59 9.79
C GLY A 303 -18.78 -13.64 8.68
N LYS A 304 -19.37 -12.48 9.02
CA LYS A 304 -19.84 -11.52 8.01
C LYS A 304 -18.71 -10.93 7.17
N ALA A 305 -17.55 -10.69 7.79
CA ALA A 305 -16.38 -10.19 7.06
C ALA A 305 -15.87 -11.19 6.02
N LEU A 306 -15.80 -12.49 6.38
CA LEU A 306 -15.43 -13.55 5.44
C LEU A 306 -16.48 -13.72 4.34
N GLN A 307 -17.77 -13.65 4.68
CA GLN A 307 -18.84 -13.71 3.68
C GLN A 307 -18.74 -12.54 2.70
N LYS A 308 -18.47 -11.32 3.20
CA LYS A 308 -18.26 -10.15 2.34
C LYS A 308 -17.06 -10.32 1.40
N PHE A 309 -15.98 -10.95 1.87
CA PHE A 309 -14.86 -11.31 1.02
C PHE A 309 -15.25 -12.29 -0.09
N LYS A 310 -16.03 -13.32 0.22
CA LYS A 310 -16.56 -14.25 -0.78
C LYS A 310 -17.42 -13.54 -1.83
N ASP A 311 -18.32 -12.67 -1.39
CA ASP A 311 -19.19 -11.90 -2.28
C ASP A 311 -18.35 -11.01 -3.21
N PHE A 312 -17.35 -10.31 -2.66
CA PHE A 312 -16.42 -9.49 -3.41
C PHE A 312 -15.68 -10.31 -4.48
N LEU A 313 -15.14 -11.48 -4.12
CA LEU A 313 -14.45 -12.34 -5.08
C LEU A 313 -15.38 -12.80 -6.19
N GLN A 314 -16.54 -13.32 -5.83
CA GLN A 314 -17.52 -13.86 -6.79
C GLN A 314 -18.01 -12.79 -7.76
N ASN A 315 -18.26 -11.57 -7.27
CA ASN A 315 -18.80 -10.49 -8.06
C ASN A 315 -17.79 -9.89 -9.05
N GLN A 316 -16.50 -10.15 -8.84
CA GLN A 316 -15.45 -9.85 -9.81
C GLN A 316 -14.89 -11.09 -10.52
N GLY A 317 -15.71 -12.17 -10.62
CA GLY A 317 -15.43 -13.38 -11.41
C GLY A 317 -14.47 -14.37 -10.73
N GLY A 318 -14.01 -14.09 -9.52
CA GLY A 318 -13.08 -14.94 -8.79
C GLY A 318 -13.74 -16.17 -8.16
N ASP A 319 -12.99 -17.25 -8.03
CA ASP A 319 -13.42 -18.44 -7.30
C ASP A 319 -13.48 -18.15 -5.79
N SER A 320 -14.68 -17.81 -5.30
CA SER A 320 -14.92 -17.50 -3.89
C SER A 320 -14.72 -18.70 -2.95
N SER A 321 -14.69 -19.92 -3.48
CA SER A 321 -14.49 -21.14 -2.68
C SER A 321 -13.09 -21.25 -2.08
N VAL A 322 -12.13 -20.45 -2.52
CA VAL A 322 -10.79 -20.33 -1.90
C VAL A 322 -10.88 -19.86 -0.44
N ALA A 323 -11.92 -19.13 -0.09
CA ALA A 323 -12.14 -18.68 1.29
C ALA A 323 -12.44 -19.84 2.24
N ASP A 324 -13.10 -20.89 1.76
CA ASP A 324 -13.36 -22.11 2.53
C ASP A 324 -12.27 -23.16 2.33
N ASN A 325 -11.61 -23.16 1.18
CA ASN A 325 -10.56 -24.10 0.82
C ASN A 325 -9.36 -23.37 0.19
N PRO A 326 -8.47 -22.78 1.01
CA PRO A 326 -7.29 -22.08 0.53
C PRO A 326 -6.31 -22.96 -0.27
N GLU A 327 -6.40 -24.28 -0.18
CA GLU A 327 -5.59 -25.19 -0.99
C GLU A 327 -5.87 -25.09 -2.50
N LYS A 328 -6.97 -24.45 -2.90
CA LYS A 328 -7.25 -24.13 -4.30
C LYS A 328 -6.42 -22.96 -4.86
N LEU A 329 -5.79 -22.18 -3.99
CA LEU A 329 -4.82 -21.15 -4.40
C LEU A 329 -3.59 -21.83 -5.03
N PRO A 330 -2.83 -21.12 -5.87
CA PRO A 330 -1.58 -21.65 -6.43
C PRO A 330 -0.65 -22.22 -5.36
N GLN A 331 -0.15 -23.43 -5.58
CA GLN A 331 0.71 -24.15 -4.64
C GLN A 331 2.11 -24.32 -5.21
N ALA A 332 3.15 -24.02 -4.41
CA ALA A 332 4.53 -24.28 -4.77
C ALA A 332 4.88 -25.76 -4.66
N ALA A 333 5.81 -26.22 -5.51
CA ALA A 333 6.23 -27.61 -5.54
C ALA A 333 7.04 -28.02 -4.31
N TYR A 334 7.83 -27.08 -3.75
CA TYR A 334 8.74 -27.34 -2.64
C TYR A 334 8.43 -26.43 -1.45
N LYS A 335 8.50 -27.01 -0.25
CA LYS A 335 8.44 -26.30 1.03
C LYS A 335 9.74 -26.61 1.76
N ILE A 336 10.59 -25.59 1.96
CA ILE A 336 11.95 -25.75 2.47
C ILE A 336 12.09 -24.92 3.74
N ASP A 337 12.23 -25.57 4.89
CA ASP A 337 12.47 -24.92 6.16
C ASP A 337 13.92 -24.47 6.29
N ILE A 338 14.11 -23.23 6.72
CA ILE A 338 15.42 -22.63 6.99
C ILE A 338 15.59 -22.57 8.51
N PRO A 339 16.42 -23.48 9.09
CA PRO A 339 16.55 -23.57 10.53
C PRO A 339 17.45 -22.48 11.11
N ALA A 340 17.19 -22.10 12.35
CA ALA A 340 18.09 -21.27 13.13
C ALA A 340 19.44 -21.98 13.39
N LYS A 341 20.55 -21.26 13.19
CA LYS A 341 21.90 -21.79 13.43
C LYS A 341 22.27 -21.85 14.92
N GLU A 342 21.61 -21.05 15.73
CA GLU A 342 21.83 -20.90 17.16
C GLU A 342 20.52 -20.63 17.89
N ALA A 343 20.49 -20.80 19.20
CA ALA A 343 19.36 -20.43 20.05
C ALA A 343 19.50 -18.97 20.50
N GLY A 344 18.38 -18.29 20.73
CA GLY A 344 18.34 -16.92 21.24
C GLY A 344 16.98 -16.25 20.99
N VAL A 345 17.00 -14.95 20.77
CA VAL A 345 15.83 -14.15 20.45
C VAL A 345 16.07 -13.49 19.08
N VAL A 346 15.09 -13.57 18.19
CA VAL A 346 15.18 -12.88 16.90
C VAL A 346 15.22 -11.38 17.16
N SER A 347 16.31 -10.73 16.78
CA SER A 347 16.57 -9.32 17.07
C SER A 347 16.36 -8.40 15.88
N GLU A 348 16.44 -8.93 14.67
CA GLU A 348 16.23 -8.17 13.45
C GLU A 348 15.72 -9.08 12.33
N ILE A 349 14.79 -8.56 11.55
CA ILE A 349 14.35 -9.11 10.27
C ILE A 349 14.28 -7.93 9.30
N VAL A 350 15.26 -7.81 8.39
CA VAL A 350 15.32 -6.67 7.47
C VAL A 350 14.27 -6.84 6.37
N ALA A 351 13.15 -6.14 6.51
CA ALA A 351 11.93 -6.39 5.73
C ALA A 351 12.15 -6.30 4.22
N ASP A 352 12.81 -5.26 3.70
CA ASP A 352 13.04 -5.10 2.26
C ASP A 352 13.91 -6.23 1.69
N GLN A 353 14.88 -6.74 2.47
CA GLN A 353 15.76 -7.84 2.05
C GLN A 353 15.01 -9.18 2.03
N ILE A 354 14.08 -9.40 2.95
CA ILE A 354 13.20 -10.58 2.89
C ILE A 354 12.23 -10.46 1.72
N GLY A 355 11.74 -9.25 1.41
CA GLY A 355 10.98 -8.99 0.18
C GLY A 355 11.80 -9.30 -1.09
N VAL A 356 13.07 -8.91 -1.14
CA VAL A 356 13.98 -9.26 -2.24
C VAL A 356 14.21 -10.78 -2.30
N ALA A 357 14.34 -11.46 -1.17
CA ALA A 357 14.45 -12.92 -1.13
C ALA A 357 13.22 -13.61 -1.74
N ALA A 358 12.01 -13.10 -1.44
CA ALA A 358 10.77 -13.59 -2.08
C ALA A 358 10.73 -13.28 -3.59
N MET A 359 11.22 -12.11 -4.01
CA MET A 359 11.34 -11.76 -5.43
C MET A 359 12.30 -12.70 -6.17
N LEU A 360 13.41 -13.10 -5.57
CA LEU A 360 14.35 -14.09 -6.13
C LEU A 360 13.72 -15.47 -6.33
N LEU A 361 12.71 -15.83 -5.53
CA LEU A 361 11.90 -17.04 -5.75
C LEU A 361 10.92 -16.90 -6.93
N GLY A 362 10.63 -15.68 -7.36
CA GLY A 362 9.66 -15.35 -8.42
C GLY A 362 8.39 -14.65 -7.94
N ALA A 363 8.28 -14.30 -6.66
CA ALA A 363 7.08 -13.65 -6.10
C ALA A 363 6.94 -12.16 -6.48
N GLY A 364 7.98 -11.53 -7.02
CA GLY A 364 7.99 -10.13 -7.44
C GLY A 364 8.62 -9.96 -8.83
N ARG A 365 8.69 -8.69 -9.30
CA ARG A 365 9.25 -8.32 -10.62
C ARG A 365 10.56 -7.59 -10.43
N ALA A 366 11.66 -8.10 -11.00
CA ALA A 366 12.90 -7.35 -11.15
C ALA A 366 12.79 -6.36 -12.33
N THR A 367 12.06 -6.75 -13.40
CA THR A 367 11.75 -5.92 -14.55
C THR A 367 10.24 -5.90 -14.83
N LYS A 368 9.75 -4.94 -15.63
CA LYS A 368 8.31 -4.85 -15.96
C LYS A 368 7.81 -6.04 -16.78
N GLU A 369 8.70 -6.69 -17.49
CA GLU A 369 8.43 -7.81 -18.37
C GLU A 369 8.36 -9.16 -17.62
N ASP A 370 8.85 -9.21 -16.37
CA ASP A 370 8.90 -10.43 -15.58
C ASP A 370 7.48 -10.91 -15.25
N LYS A 371 7.30 -12.22 -15.40
CA LYS A 371 6.08 -12.90 -14.96
C LYS A 371 6.23 -13.30 -13.50
N ILE A 372 5.25 -12.91 -12.69
CA ILE A 372 5.18 -13.32 -11.29
C ILE A 372 4.74 -14.79 -11.21
N ASP A 373 5.43 -15.57 -10.38
CA ASP A 373 4.97 -16.86 -9.91
C ASP A 373 4.10 -16.66 -8.67
N LEU A 374 2.81 -16.84 -8.82
CA LEU A 374 1.83 -16.59 -7.76
C LEU A 374 1.88 -17.60 -6.61
N ALA A 375 2.53 -18.76 -6.82
CA ALA A 375 2.59 -19.85 -5.85
C ALA A 375 3.75 -19.71 -4.85
N VAL A 376 4.80 -18.96 -5.22
CA VAL A 376 6.05 -18.92 -4.46
C VAL A 376 6.08 -17.77 -3.46
N GLY A 377 6.96 -17.88 -2.47
CA GLY A 377 7.15 -16.84 -1.46
C GLY A 377 7.85 -17.36 -0.21
N ILE A 378 7.75 -16.60 0.85
CA ILE A 378 8.35 -16.87 2.15
C ILE A 378 7.28 -16.80 3.22
N MET A 379 7.27 -17.78 4.12
CA MET A 379 6.48 -17.76 5.34
C MET A 379 7.42 -17.58 6.52
N LEU A 380 7.34 -16.46 7.23
CA LEU A 380 8.04 -16.27 8.50
C LEU A 380 7.52 -17.29 9.52
N ARG A 381 8.39 -17.80 10.38
CA ARG A 381 8.05 -18.68 11.49
C ARG A 381 8.31 -17.99 12.83
N LYS A 382 9.08 -16.92 12.80
CA LYS A 382 9.47 -16.10 13.93
C LYS A 382 9.36 -14.62 13.56
N LYS A 383 9.07 -13.80 14.55
CA LYS A 383 9.06 -12.33 14.45
C LYS A 383 10.14 -11.77 15.38
N VAL A 384 10.48 -10.51 15.23
CA VAL A 384 11.39 -9.83 16.17
C VAL A 384 10.79 -9.86 17.57
N GLY A 385 11.59 -10.31 18.55
CA GLY A 385 11.18 -10.54 19.93
C GLY A 385 10.86 -12.01 20.25
N ASP A 386 10.70 -12.87 19.24
CA ASP A 386 10.42 -14.29 19.46
C ASP A 386 11.68 -15.06 19.87
N ALA A 387 11.53 -15.93 20.86
CA ALA A 387 12.57 -16.92 21.18
C ALA A 387 12.65 -18.00 20.10
N VAL A 388 13.86 -18.48 19.84
CA VAL A 388 14.12 -19.53 18.87
C VAL A 388 15.19 -20.49 19.40
N GLU A 389 14.96 -21.79 19.22
CA GLU A 389 15.93 -22.83 19.51
C GLU A 389 16.75 -23.15 18.26
N LYS A 390 18.00 -23.64 18.48
CA LYS A 390 18.84 -24.11 17.37
C LYS A 390 18.15 -25.25 16.61
N GLY A 391 18.03 -25.09 15.30
CA GLY A 391 17.35 -26.06 14.42
C GLY A 391 15.85 -25.80 14.23
N GLU A 392 15.25 -24.88 14.99
CA GLU A 392 13.88 -24.43 14.78
C GLU A 392 13.77 -23.58 13.50
N PRO A 393 12.71 -23.71 12.69
CA PRO A 393 12.60 -22.92 11.46
C PRO A 393 12.41 -21.42 11.74
N LEU A 394 13.27 -20.60 11.13
CA LEU A 394 13.11 -19.14 11.07
C LEU A 394 12.09 -18.75 10.01
N VAL A 395 12.18 -19.38 8.84
CA VAL A 395 11.27 -19.20 7.71
C VAL A 395 11.05 -20.54 6.99
N THR A 396 9.94 -20.62 6.23
CA THR A 396 9.73 -21.67 5.24
C THR A 396 9.70 -21.02 3.86
N LEU A 397 10.55 -21.46 2.94
CA LEU A 397 10.53 -21.07 1.54
C LEU A 397 9.48 -21.90 0.79
N TYR A 398 8.68 -21.26 -0.03
CA TYR A 398 7.77 -21.88 -1.00
C TYR A 398 8.34 -21.62 -2.38
N ALA A 399 8.85 -22.68 -3.04
CA ALA A 399 9.64 -22.56 -4.26
C ALA A 399 9.18 -23.53 -5.35
N ASN A 400 9.40 -23.16 -6.61
CA ASN A 400 9.21 -24.02 -7.78
C ASN A 400 10.53 -24.44 -8.41
N ARG A 401 11.65 -24.24 -7.70
CA ARG A 401 12.99 -24.73 -8.03
C ARG A 401 13.62 -25.39 -6.80
N GLU A 402 14.44 -26.41 -7.02
CA GLU A 402 15.11 -27.15 -5.92
C GLU A 402 16.29 -26.36 -5.34
N ASN A 403 17.11 -25.77 -6.22
CA ASN A 403 18.24 -24.97 -5.76
C ASN A 403 17.78 -23.56 -5.40
N VAL A 404 17.83 -23.23 -4.10
CA VAL A 404 17.48 -21.94 -3.51
C VAL A 404 18.59 -21.39 -2.62
N ASP A 405 19.85 -21.80 -2.85
CA ASP A 405 20.99 -21.41 -2.02
C ASP A 405 21.19 -19.89 -1.96
N ASP A 406 20.90 -19.18 -3.06
CA ASP A 406 20.90 -17.73 -3.14
C ASP A 406 19.88 -17.07 -2.19
N VAL A 407 18.70 -17.67 -2.06
CA VAL A 407 17.63 -17.22 -1.16
C VAL A 407 17.97 -17.56 0.29
N ILE A 408 18.50 -18.75 0.55
CA ILE A 408 18.93 -19.19 1.88
C ILE A 408 20.01 -18.26 2.43
N ALA A 409 21.02 -17.93 1.62
CA ALA A 409 22.07 -17.00 2.01
C ALA A 409 21.48 -15.63 2.39
N LYS A 410 20.59 -15.12 1.54
CA LYS A 410 19.95 -13.83 1.77
C LYS A 410 19.07 -13.81 3.04
N VAL A 411 18.37 -14.89 3.35
CA VAL A 411 17.59 -15.02 4.60
C VAL A 411 18.52 -14.94 5.82
N TYR A 412 19.62 -15.74 5.82
CA TYR A 412 20.56 -15.73 6.93
C TYR A 412 21.29 -14.38 7.12
N ASP A 413 21.58 -13.68 6.03
CA ASP A 413 22.24 -12.37 6.10
C ASP A 413 21.34 -11.27 6.69
N ASN A 414 20.02 -11.50 6.71
CA ASN A 414 19.03 -10.48 7.04
C ASN A 414 18.08 -10.86 8.18
N ILE A 415 18.35 -11.96 8.88
CA ILE A 415 17.69 -12.32 10.14
C ILE A 415 18.79 -12.49 11.20
N GLN A 416 18.74 -11.66 12.24
CA GLN A 416 19.70 -11.69 13.32
C GLN A 416 19.10 -12.31 14.58
N ILE A 417 19.93 -13.05 15.33
CA ILE A 417 19.58 -13.62 16.62
C ILE A 417 20.53 -13.01 17.67
N SER A 418 19.99 -12.67 18.83
CA SER A 418 20.77 -12.13 19.95
C SER A 418 20.28 -12.70 21.29
N GLU A 419 20.89 -12.30 22.36
CA GLU A 419 20.45 -12.73 23.72
C GLU A 419 19.11 -12.11 24.13
N LYS A 420 18.83 -10.89 23.63
CA LYS A 420 17.63 -10.10 23.96
C LYS A 420 17.21 -9.25 22.78
N ALA A 421 15.91 -9.13 22.59
CA ALA A 421 15.30 -8.17 21.68
C ALA A 421 13.86 -7.89 22.13
N GLU A 422 13.34 -6.74 21.77
CA GLU A 422 11.94 -6.38 21.98
C GLU A 422 11.25 -6.24 20.61
N ALA A 423 10.00 -6.66 20.54
CA ALA A 423 9.18 -6.46 19.35
C ALA A 423 9.02 -4.96 19.06
N PRO A 424 9.13 -4.52 17.80
CA PRO A 424 8.92 -3.13 17.45
C PRO A 424 7.47 -2.72 17.75
N LYS A 425 7.28 -1.44 18.08
CA LYS A 425 5.94 -0.88 18.26
C LYS A 425 5.26 -0.77 16.90
N LEU A 426 4.14 -1.47 16.72
CA LEU A 426 3.45 -1.56 15.44
C LEU A 426 2.88 -0.22 14.94
N VAL A 427 2.14 0.49 15.81
CA VAL A 427 1.54 1.80 15.49
C VAL A 427 2.29 2.87 16.27
N HIS A 428 3.02 3.75 15.56
CA HIS A 428 3.84 4.77 16.18
C HIS A 428 2.98 5.97 16.60
N THR A 429 2.16 6.48 15.68
CA THR A 429 1.27 7.62 15.93
C THR A 429 0.17 7.72 14.90
N VAL A 430 -0.83 8.56 15.19
CA VAL A 430 -1.93 8.91 14.27
C VAL A 430 -1.88 10.42 14.03
N ILE A 431 -2.00 10.84 12.78
CA ILE A 431 -1.97 12.23 12.32
C ILE A 431 -3.36 12.57 11.75
N THR A 432 -3.98 13.62 12.28
CA THR A 432 -5.31 14.08 11.85
C THR A 432 -5.32 15.54 11.34
N GLU A 433 -4.19 16.26 11.53
CA GLU A 433 -4.04 17.69 11.20
C GLU A 433 -2.69 17.98 10.52
#